data_0a1d0092e45b6b24b6bf49c4ba7ce1df
#
_entry.id   0a1d0092e45b6b24b6bf49c4ba7ce1df
#
_cell.length_a   1.000
_cell.length_b   1.000
_cell.length_c   1.000
_cell.angle_alpha   90.00
_cell.angle_beta   90.00
_cell.angle_gamma   90.00
#
_symmetry.space_group_name_H-M   'P 1'
#
loop_
_entity.id
_entity.type
_entity.pdbx_description
1 polymer ?
#
loop_
_entity_poly.entity_id
_entity_poly.type
_entity_poly.pdbx_seq_one_letter_code
_entity_poly.pdbx_strand_id
1 'polypeptide(L)'
;QGARADLTLAYNHNDNEVQGVAASPAVLSGQGLSLVDRQSINRLTVGSPKDKLGLTGDFTQGAWNGRAVVTRYGEFTVPQNDPALDQNYDPQWVLDLAASVRLNQWRLTAGIDNVTNRYPAQVTSRANLNVNGTQPYSVWAPNGFNGRYFYVKAGYTW
;
A
#
# COMPACT_ATOMS: atom_id res chain seq x y z
N GLN A 1 -25.92 -23.90 16.04
CA GLN A 1 -24.92 -22.86 16.34
C GLN A 1 -25.34 -21.61 15.58
N GLY A 2 -25.45 -20.46 16.30
CA GLY A 2 -25.83 -19.20 15.68
C GLY A 2 -24.75 -18.68 14.72
N ALA A 3 -25.16 -17.85 13.77
CA ALA A 3 -24.25 -17.08 12.93
C ALA A 3 -23.65 -15.91 13.75
N ARG A 4 -22.40 -15.56 13.49
CA ARG A 4 -21.71 -14.41 14.07
C ARG A 4 -21.13 -13.55 12.96
N ALA A 5 -21.32 -12.25 13.05
CA ALA A 5 -20.69 -11.28 12.19
C ALA A 5 -19.91 -10.26 13.04
N ASP A 6 -18.67 -10.05 12.68
CA ASP A 6 -17.80 -9.06 13.30
C ASP A 6 -17.39 -8.03 12.25
N LEU A 7 -17.44 -6.75 12.60
CA LEU A 7 -17.05 -5.66 11.73
C LEU A 7 -15.98 -4.83 12.44
N THR A 8 -14.85 -4.61 11.77
CA THR A 8 -13.75 -3.79 12.28
C THR A 8 -13.45 -2.66 11.32
N LEU A 9 -13.45 -1.43 11.83
CA LEU A 9 -13.02 -0.24 11.11
C LEU A 9 -11.69 0.23 11.70
N ALA A 10 -10.69 0.44 10.84
CA ALA A 10 -9.40 0.99 11.21
C ALA A 10 -9.10 2.22 10.34
N TYR A 11 -8.70 3.31 10.96
CA TYR A 11 -8.29 4.52 10.27
C TYR A 11 -6.91 4.95 10.80
N ASN A 12 -6.02 5.26 9.88
CA ASN A 12 -4.71 5.83 10.19
C ASN A 12 -4.55 7.14 9.43
N HIS A 13 -4.12 8.17 10.14
CA HIS A 13 -3.72 9.45 9.58
C HIS A 13 -2.30 9.77 10.03
N ASN A 14 -1.43 10.14 9.09
CA ASN A 14 -0.06 10.54 9.35
C ASN A 14 0.28 11.75 8.48
N ASP A 15 0.65 12.86 9.11
CA ASP A 15 1.09 14.07 8.44
C ASP A 15 2.47 14.47 8.96
N ASN A 16 3.42 14.56 8.05
CA ASN A 16 4.81 14.89 8.37
C ASN A 16 5.17 16.24 7.79
N GLU A 17 5.82 17.07 8.59
CA GLU A 17 6.37 18.36 8.17
C GLU A 17 7.87 18.40 8.48
N VAL A 18 8.65 18.90 7.53
CA VAL A 18 10.09 19.18 7.70
C VAL A 18 10.24 20.63 8.10
N GLN A 19 10.48 20.89 9.38
CA GLN A 19 10.58 22.26 9.92
C GLN A 19 11.94 22.92 9.68
N GLY A 20 12.97 22.14 9.33
CA GLY A 20 14.29 22.69 9.04
C GLY A 20 15.25 21.63 8.52
N VAL A 21 16.18 22.08 7.71
CA VAL A 21 17.27 21.26 7.16
C VAL A 21 18.59 21.94 7.52
N ALA A 22 19.52 21.16 8.07
CA ALA A 22 20.86 21.68 8.34
C ALA A 22 21.56 22.12 7.04
N ALA A 23 22.31 23.20 7.11
CA ALA A 23 23.07 23.70 5.96
C ALA A 23 24.06 22.63 5.46
N SER A 24 24.15 22.47 4.15
CA SER A 24 25.16 21.60 3.56
C SER A 24 26.56 22.09 3.86
N PRO A 25 27.55 21.21 4.12
CA PRO A 25 28.93 21.58 4.27
C PRO A 25 29.45 22.42 3.07
N ALA A 26 30.34 23.37 3.31
CA ALA A 26 30.84 24.27 2.29
C ALA A 26 31.44 23.55 1.06
N VAL A 27 32.05 22.39 1.26
CA VAL A 27 32.58 21.54 0.17
C VAL A 27 31.50 21.10 -0.81
N LEU A 28 30.30 20.82 -0.34
CA LEU A 28 29.17 20.41 -1.17
C LEU A 28 28.43 21.59 -1.76
N SER A 29 28.14 22.60 -0.94
CA SER A 29 27.43 23.80 -1.39
C SER A 29 28.25 24.60 -2.44
N GLY A 30 29.59 24.61 -2.34
CA GLY A 30 30.47 25.17 -3.35
C GLY A 30 30.41 24.46 -4.72
N GLN A 31 29.89 23.24 -4.77
CA GLN A 31 29.67 22.47 -6.00
C GLN A 31 28.19 22.47 -6.43
N GLY A 32 27.33 23.25 -5.78
CA GLY A 32 25.90 23.28 -6.05
C GLY A 32 25.16 22.03 -5.55
N LEU A 33 25.76 21.21 -4.66
CA LEU A 33 25.20 20.01 -4.12
C LEU A 33 24.58 20.28 -2.74
N SER A 34 23.47 19.61 -2.45
CA SER A 34 22.81 19.61 -1.14
C SER A 34 22.79 18.19 -0.57
N LEU A 35 23.03 18.05 0.75
CA LEU A 35 22.86 16.78 1.46
C LEU A 35 21.40 16.32 1.50
N VAL A 36 20.48 17.28 1.60
CA VAL A 36 19.04 17.02 1.64
C VAL A 36 18.41 17.86 0.54
N ASP A 37 18.09 17.22 -0.56
CA ASP A 37 17.50 17.85 -1.72
C ASP A 37 15.95 17.93 -1.62
N ARG A 38 15.32 18.63 -2.58
CA ARG A 38 13.86 18.75 -2.66
C ARG A 38 13.17 17.38 -2.67
N GLN A 39 13.71 16.43 -3.43
CA GLN A 39 13.14 15.10 -3.54
C GLN A 39 13.12 14.38 -2.20
N SER A 40 14.21 14.46 -1.44
CA SER A 40 14.33 13.84 -0.11
C SER A 40 13.34 14.45 0.89
N ILE A 41 13.19 15.79 0.92
CA ILE A 41 12.23 16.48 1.78
C ILE A 41 10.81 16.08 1.42
N ASN A 42 10.44 16.13 0.14
CA ASN A 42 9.08 15.82 -0.29
C ASN A 42 8.73 14.34 -0.15
N ARG A 43 9.70 13.42 -0.20
CA ARG A 43 9.44 12.00 0.13
C ARG A 43 8.97 11.81 1.56
N LEU A 44 9.46 12.62 2.50
CA LEU A 44 9.02 12.54 3.90
C LEU A 44 7.63 13.11 4.12
N THR A 45 7.20 14.10 3.31
CA THR A 45 5.96 14.84 3.52
C THR A 45 4.80 14.35 2.66
N VAL A 46 5.05 14.02 1.39
CA VAL A 46 4.01 13.62 0.41
C VAL A 46 4.27 12.28 -0.28
N GLY A 47 5.43 11.64 0.00
CA GLY A 47 5.84 10.40 -0.66
C GLY A 47 5.07 9.15 -0.22
N SER A 48 4.20 9.27 0.79
CA SER A 48 3.32 8.20 1.26
C SER A 48 1.92 8.74 1.50
N PRO A 49 0.86 7.92 1.35
CA PRO A 49 -0.48 8.35 1.68
C PRO A 49 -0.59 8.82 3.13
N LYS A 50 -1.16 10.01 3.34
CA LYS A 50 -1.46 10.50 4.68
C LYS A 50 -2.56 9.69 5.35
N ASP A 51 -3.51 9.18 4.57
CA ASP A 51 -4.68 8.48 5.06
C ASP A 51 -4.72 7.03 4.59
N LYS A 52 -5.06 6.14 5.51
CA LYS A 52 -5.38 4.74 5.21
C LYS A 52 -6.62 4.34 5.99
N LEU A 53 -7.63 3.84 5.27
CA LEU A 53 -8.86 3.31 5.85
C LEU A 53 -8.94 1.80 5.57
N GLY A 54 -9.22 1.00 6.59
CA GLY A 54 -9.46 -0.43 6.49
C GLY A 54 -10.81 -0.80 7.08
N LEU A 55 -11.62 -1.54 6.33
CA LEU A 55 -12.85 -2.16 6.81
C LEU A 55 -12.73 -3.67 6.66
N THR A 56 -12.85 -4.39 7.76
CA THR A 56 -12.83 -5.85 7.79
C THR A 56 -14.16 -6.37 8.27
N GLY A 57 -14.78 -7.26 7.50
CA GLY A 57 -15.95 -8.04 7.89
C GLY A 57 -15.59 -9.50 7.99
N ASP A 58 -15.88 -10.12 9.15
CA ASP A 58 -15.77 -11.56 9.38
C ASP A 58 -17.16 -12.12 9.64
N PHE A 59 -17.53 -13.17 8.92
CA PHE A 59 -18.78 -13.89 9.11
C PHE A 59 -18.49 -15.36 9.42
N THR A 60 -19.03 -15.87 10.53
CA THR A 60 -18.82 -17.26 10.95
C THR A 60 -20.16 -17.95 11.17
N GLN A 61 -20.35 -19.12 10.57
CA GLN A 61 -21.50 -19.98 10.74
C GLN A 61 -21.08 -21.46 10.78
N GLY A 62 -21.21 -22.06 11.93
CA GLY A 62 -20.79 -23.46 12.13
C GLY A 62 -19.28 -23.64 11.87
N ALA A 63 -18.96 -24.50 10.90
CA ALA A 63 -17.59 -24.76 10.48
C ALA A 63 -17.04 -23.74 9.47
N TRP A 64 -17.89 -22.88 8.92
CA TRP A 64 -17.54 -21.93 7.87
C TRP A 64 -17.19 -20.55 8.41
N ASN A 65 -16.21 -19.93 7.80
CA ASN A 65 -15.87 -18.51 8.02
C ASN A 65 -15.64 -17.85 6.66
N GLY A 66 -16.25 -16.69 6.46
CA GLY A 66 -16.02 -15.78 5.35
C GLY A 66 -15.37 -14.51 5.86
N ARG A 67 -14.40 -13.95 5.13
CA ARG A 67 -13.73 -12.69 5.43
C ARG A 67 -13.69 -11.81 4.21
N ALA A 68 -14.03 -10.54 4.39
CA ALA A 68 -13.86 -9.49 3.40
C ALA A 68 -13.04 -8.34 4.01
N VAL A 69 -12.05 -7.85 3.29
CA VAL A 69 -11.25 -6.70 3.69
C VAL A 69 -11.28 -5.68 2.57
N VAL A 70 -11.72 -4.47 2.89
CA VAL A 70 -11.65 -3.31 1.99
C VAL A 70 -10.63 -2.36 2.55
N THR A 71 -9.61 -2.03 1.75
CA THR A 71 -8.58 -1.06 2.13
C THR A 71 -8.61 0.11 1.14
N ARG A 72 -8.70 1.33 1.67
CA ARG A 72 -8.46 2.56 0.92
C ARG A 72 -7.09 3.11 1.30
N TYR A 73 -6.26 3.32 0.32
CA TYR A 73 -5.04 4.11 0.42
C TYR A 73 -5.32 5.52 -0.10
N GLY A 74 -4.88 6.54 0.63
CA GLY A 74 -4.97 7.93 0.20
C GLY A 74 -4.08 8.22 -1.02
N GLU A 75 -4.13 9.44 -1.48
CA GLU A 75 -3.23 9.94 -2.53
C GLU A 75 -1.78 10.03 -2.02
N PHE A 76 -0.83 9.97 -2.92
CA PHE A 76 0.57 10.23 -2.64
C PHE A 76 1.27 10.78 -3.89
N THR A 77 2.43 11.40 -3.70
CA THR A 77 3.23 11.96 -4.79
C THR A 77 4.59 11.30 -4.83
N VAL A 78 5.06 10.91 -6.00
CA VAL A 78 6.46 10.56 -6.22
C VAL A 78 7.20 11.83 -6.64
N PRO A 79 7.91 12.51 -5.70
CA PRO A 79 8.57 13.77 -5.98
C PRO A 79 9.90 13.55 -6.69
N GLN A 80 10.30 14.55 -7.49
CA GLN A 80 11.61 14.66 -8.10
C GLN A 80 12.28 15.96 -7.71
N ASN A 81 13.56 16.15 -8.04
CA ASN A 81 14.24 17.42 -7.82
C ASN A 81 13.68 18.51 -8.75
N ASP A 82 13.31 18.14 -9.98
CA ASP A 82 12.54 19.00 -10.87
C ASP A 82 11.04 18.80 -10.59
N PRO A 83 10.30 19.83 -10.12
CA PRO A 83 8.85 19.72 -9.84
C PRO A 83 8.01 19.33 -11.05
N ALA A 84 8.47 19.63 -12.28
CA ALA A 84 7.76 19.28 -13.50
C ALA A 84 7.74 17.76 -13.74
N LEU A 85 8.57 17.00 -13.04
CA LEU A 85 8.66 15.55 -13.11
C LEU A 85 7.96 14.85 -11.93
N ASP A 86 7.36 15.59 -11.03
CA ASP A 86 6.54 15.00 -9.96
C ASP A 86 5.36 14.24 -10.55
N GLN A 87 5.02 13.11 -9.95
CA GLN A 87 3.85 12.34 -10.34
C GLN A 87 2.94 12.11 -9.14
N ASN A 88 1.69 12.55 -9.28
CA ASN A 88 0.63 12.31 -8.29
C ASN A 88 -0.09 11.01 -8.61
N TYR A 89 -0.46 10.29 -7.54
CA TYR A 89 -1.22 9.06 -7.59
C TYR A 89 -2.50 9.21 -6.81
N ASP A 90 -3.62 8.95 -7.47
CA ASP A 90 -4.95 9.03 -6.89
C ASP A 90 -5.18 7.96 -5.81
N PRO A 91 -6.13 8.20 -4.88
CA PRO A 91 -6.52 7.21 -3.90
C PRO A 91 -6.97 5.90 -4.54
N GLN A 92 -6.61 4.79 -3.90
CA GLN A 92 -6.94 3.45 -4.40
C GLN A 92 -7.71 2.63 -3.38
N TRP A 93 -8.69 1.87 -3.89
CA TRP A 93 -9.45 0.89 -3.13
C TRP A 93 -9.06 -0.52 -3.55
N VAL A 94 -8.76 -1.35 -2.56
CA VAL A 94 -8.44 -2.77 -2.76
C VAL A 94 -9.43 -3.60 -1.95
N LEU A 95 -9.94 -4.68 -2.55
CA LEU A 95 -10.83 -5.65 -1.93
C LEU A 95 -10.16 -7.02 -1.91
N ASP A 96 -10.07 -7.61 -0.72
CA ASP A 96 -9.59 -8.96 -0.50
C ASP A 96 -10.71 -9.82 0.06
N LEU A 97 -10.84 -11.06 -0.42
CA LEU A 97 -11.85 -12.02 0.04
C LEU A 97 -11.19 -13.33 0.42
N ALA A 98 -11.69 -13.95 1.47
CA ALA A 98 -11.30 -15.29 1.85
C ALA A 98 -12.49 -16.07 2.42
N ALA A 99 -12.48 -17.39 2.20
CA ALA A 99 -13.39 -18.31 2.85
C ALA A 99 -12.62 -19.48 3.46
N SER A 100 -13.01 -19.94 4.64
CA SER A 100 -12.40 -21.08 5.28
C SER A 100 -13.45 -22.03 5.83
N VAL A 101 -13.09 -23.32 5.89
CA VAL A 101 -13.89 -24.37 6.51
C VAL A 101 -13.03 -25.18 7.47
N ARG A 102 -13.61 -25.51 8.63
CA ARG A 102 -13.00 -26.42 9.60
C ARG A 102 -13.60 -27.83 9.44
N LEU A 103 -12.71 -28.80 9.18
CA LEU A 103 -13.04 -30.21 9.01
C LEU A 103 -12.23 -31.02 10.03
N ASN A 104 -12.80 -31.29 11.20
CA ASN A 104 -12.11 -31.89 12.35
C ASN A 104 -10.85 -31.06 12.74
N GLN A 105 -9.67 -31.67 12.62
CA GLN A 105 -8.38 -31.02 12.89
C GLN A 105 -7.85 -30.15 11.73
N TRP A 106 -8.48 -30.21 10.57
CA TRP A 106 -8.07 -29.43 9.41
C TRP A 106 -8.82 -28.11 9.30
N ARG A 107 -8.10 -27.07 8.91
CA ARG A 107 -8.67 -25.80 8.42
C ARG A 107 -8.21 -25.59 7.00
N LEU A 108 -9.14 -25.55 6.07
CA LEU A 108 -8.88 -25.21 4.67
C LEU A 108 -9.34 -23.78 4.42
N THR A 109 -8.50 -22.98 3.74
CA THR A 109 -8.82 -21.59 3.39
C THR A 109 -8.49 -21.38 1.93
N ALA A 110 -9.39 -20.75 1.20
CA ALA A 110 -9.15 -20.21 -0.14
C ALA A 110 -9.38 -18.70 -0.11
N GLY A 111 -8.57 -17.95 -0.82
CA GLY A 111 -8.70 -16.50 -0.85
C GLY A 111 -8.22 -15.88 -2.16
N ILE A 112 -8.63 -14.64 -2.34
CA ILE A 112 -8.31 -13.78 -3.48
C ILE A 112 -7.93 -12.43 -2.91
N ASP A 113 -6.67 -12.04 -3.08
CA ASP A 113 -6.21 -10.70 -2.78
C ASP A 113 -6.39 -9.84 -4.03
N ASN A 114 -6.76 -8.57 -3.83
CA ASN A 114 -7.03 -7.62 -4.90
C ASN A 114 -8.04 -8.16 -5.94
N VAL A 115 -9.25 -8.51 -5.48
CA VAL A 115 -10.33 -9.12 -6.29
C VAL A 115 -10.62 -8.31 -7.56
N THR A 116 -10.55 -6.99 -7.47
CA THR A 116 -10.83 -6.06 -8.57
C THR A 116 -9.69 -5.92 -9.56
N ASN A 117 -8.55 -6.60 -9.31
CA ASN A 117 -7.34 -6.56 -10.14
C ASN A 117 -6.83 -5.12 -10.39
N ARG A 118 -6.83 -4.31 -9.33
CA ARG A 118 -6.38 -2.91 -9.40
C ARG A 118 -4.87 -2.83 -9.42
N TYR A 119 -4.36 -2.01 -10.31
CA TYR A 119 -2.96 -1.61 -10.38
C TYR A 119 -2.84 -0.12 -10.06
N PRO A 120 -1.70 0.35 -9.53
CA PRO A 120 -1.43 1.78 -9.48
C PRO A 120 -1.39 2.38 -10.89
N ALA A 121 -1.49 3.70 -10.98
CA ALA A 121 -1.25 4.37 -12.26
C ALA A 121 0.18 4.08 -12.75
N GLN A 122 0.33 3.96 -14.05
CA GLN A 122 1.65 3.74 -14.65
C GLN A 122 2.53 4.98 -14.49
N VAL A 123 3.82 4.75 -14.43
CA VAL A 123 4.82 5.81 -14.41
C VAL A 123 4.83 6.54 -15.75
N THR A 124 4.70 7.86 -15.72
CA THR A 124 4.64 8.72 -16.91
C THR A 124 6.00 9.27 -17.33
N SER A 125 6.97 9.32 -16.41
CA SER A 125 8.30 9.88 -16.64
C SER A 125 9.41 8.86 -16.39
N ARG A 126 10.44 8.88 -17.23
CA ARG A 126 11.65 8.05 -17.01
C ARG A 126 12.33 8.35 -15.69
N ALA A 127 12.20 9.58 -15.15
CA ALA A 127 12.73 9.94 -13.84
C ALA A 127 12.08 9.17 -12.68
N ASN A 128 10.85 8.68 -12.89
CA ASN A 128 10.07 7.93 -11.90
C ASN A 128 10.11 6.41 -12.11
N LEU A 129 10.74 5.95 -13.19
CA LEU A 129 10.92 4.51 -13.40
C LEU A 129 11.80 3.93 -12.28
N ASN A 130 11.46 2.72 -11.88
CA ASN A 130 12.31 1.98 -10.96
C ASN A 130 13.65 1.60 -11.60
N VAL A 131 14.53 1.02 -10.80
CA VAL A 131 15.86 0.59 -11.25
C VAL A 131 15.75 -0.19 -12.57
N ASN A 132 16.43 0.29 -13.60
CA ASN A 132 16.49 -0.26 -14.97
C ASN A 132 15.20 -0.14 -15.79
N GLY A 133 14.17 0.57 -15.33
CA GLY A 133 12.95 0.81 -16.11
C GLY A 133 12.16 -0.47 -16.46
N THR A 134 12.34 -1.54 -15.68
CA THR A 134 11.71 -2.84 -15.95
C THR A 134 10.26 -2.92 -15.46
N GLN A 135 9.86 -2.02 -14.57
CA GLN A 135 8.53 -1.98 -13.98
C GLN A 135 7.80 -0.70 -14.42
N PRO A 136 6.59 -0.83 -15.00
CA PRO A 136 5.80 0.33 -15.40
C PRO A 136 5.09 1.04 -14.23
N TYR A 137 5.22 0.52 -13.01
CA TYR A 137 4.55 1.01 -11.81
C TYR A 137 5.55 1.52 -10.79
N SER A 138 5.13 2.50 -9.96
CA SER A 138 5.94 3.02 -8.89
C SER A 138 6.18 1.98 -7.79
N VAL A 139 7.44 1.82 -7.38
CA VAL A 139 7.81 0.99 -6.22
C VAL A 139 7.29 1.56 -4.89
N TRP A 140 6.84 2.82 -4.90
CA TRP A 140 6.27 3.50 -3.74
C TRP A 140 4.76 3.30 -3.61
N ALA A 141 4.12 2.58 -4.55
CA ALA A 141 2.70 2.29 -4.48
C ALA A 141 2.35 1.45 -3.23
N PRO A 142 1.50 1.95 -2.32
CA PRO A 142 1.28 1.33 -1.01
C PRO A 142 0.54 0.00 -1.08
N ASN A 143 -0.19 -0.26 -2.17
CA ASN A 143 -0.91 -1.50 -2.45
C ASN A 143 -0.09 -2.49 -3.31
N GLY A 144 1.18 -2.16 -3.62
CA GLY A 144 1.98 -2.95 -4.55
C GLY A 144 1.45 -2.92 -5.98
N PHE A 145 2.02 -3.75 -6.84
CA PHE A 145 1.70 -3.79 -8.27
C PHE A 145 1.53 -5.23 -8.80
N ASN A 146 1.23 -6.19 -7.91
CA ASN A 146 1.11 -7.61 -8.30
C ASN A 146 -0.25 -7.99 -8.90
N GLY A 147 -1.23 -7.08 -8.86
CA GLY A 147 -2.58 -7.38 -9.34
C GLY A 147 -3.29 -8.42 -8.45
N ARG A 148 -4.22 -9.16 -9.07
CA ARG A 148 -5.01 -10.20 -8.37
C ARG A 148 -4.15 -11.42 -8.05
N TYR A 149 -4.30 -11.93 -6.83
CA TYR A 149 -3.60 -13.12 -6.36
C TYR A 149 -4.57 -14.13 -5.73
N PHE A 150 -4.49 -15.40 -6.16
CA PHE A 150 -5.28 -16.50 -5.61
C PHE A 150 -4.39 -17.35 -4.71
N TYR A 151 -4.92 -17.78 -3.57
CA TYR A 151 -4.20 -18.66 -2.66
C TYR A 151 -5.10 -19.72 -2.01
N VAL A 152 -4.49 -20.84 -1.64
CA VAL A 152 -5.08 -21.88 -0.80
C VAL A 152 -4.13 -22.17 0.36
N LYS A 153 -4.69 -22.31 1.57
CA LYS A 153 -3.94 -22.68 2.78
C LYS A 153 -4.60 -23.88 3.44
N ALA A 154 -3.80 -24.80 3.96
CA ALA A 154 -4.25 -25.89 4.81
C ALA A 154 -3.52 -25.80 6.16
N GLY A 155 -4.25 -25.82 7.26
CA GLY A 155 -3.74 -25.87 8.62
C GLY A 155 -4.22 -27.14 9.32
N TYR A 156 -3.35 -27.74 10.13
CA TYR A 156 -3.66 -28.91 10.94
C TYR A 156 -3.37 -28.61 12.42
N THR A 157 -4.30 -29.00 13.30
CA THR A 157 -4.14 -28.86 14.74
C THR A 157 -4.16 -30.26 15.36
N TRP A 158 -3.05 -30.69 15.97
CA TRP A 158 -2.90 -31.97 16.67
C TRP A 158 -3.33 -31.86 18.13
#